data_2b6c66aa54aae838df84dcb364b70873
#
_entry.id   2b6c66aa54aae838df84dcb364b70873
#
_cell.length_a   1.000
_cell.length_b   1.000
_cell.length_c   1.000
_cell.angle_alpha   90.00
_cell.angle_beta   90.00
_cell.angle_gamma   90.00
#
_symmetry.space_group_name_H-M   'P 1'
#
loop_
_entity.id
_entity.type
_entity.pdbx_description
1 polymer ?
#
loop_
_entity_poly.entity_id
_entity_poly.type
_entity_poly.pdbx_seq_one_letter_code
_entity_poly.pdbx_strand_id
1 'polypeptide(L)'
;MSHIVVATGFNREVATLCQSNVVVVAGGGDPVGLRAKIERAAAGARGIASYGMCGALADGLQLGDWVVADRLVGAIDLECDPSWAAALAARLPGARRGGFFADGRMIDTVTEKLALGEQHGALAVDMESHVAGAVAAERGLPFAIVRCVSDGARHLLPHAITVSMRPDGGVDAWAMLRSLAGRPRQMADVARAAAGFARAMRALERGARRIGPGLALPA
;
A
#
# COMPACT_ATOMS: atom_id res chain seq x y z
N MET A 1 19.61 1.48 -18.34
CA MET A 1 19.86 1.99 -16.97
C MET A 1 19.10 1.10 -15.99
N SER A 2 19.72 0.67 -14.92
CA SER A 2 19.05 -0.16 -13.91
C SER A 2 18.06 0.69 -13.11
N HIS A 3 16.86 0.20 -12.87
CA HIS A 3 15.76 0.91 -12.21
C HIS A 3 15.09 0.02 -11.15
N ILE A 4 14.21 0.60 -10.38
CA ILE A 4 13.33 -0.09 -9.43
C ILE A 4 11.90 -0.02 -9.96
N VAL A 5 11.17 -1.12 -9.87
CA VAL A 5 9.73 -1.16 -10.14
C VAL A 5 8.98 -0.94 -8.83
N VAL A 6 7.99 -0.06 -8.85
CA VAL A 6 7.17 0.25 -7.69
C VAL A 6 5.71 0.02 -8.00
N ALA A 7 5.08 -0.87 -7.24
CA ALA A 7 3.64 -1.08 -7.27
C ALA A 7 2.94 -0.13 -6.28
N THR A 8 1.89 0.55 -6.73
CA THR A 8 1.02 1.41 -5.91
C THR A 8 -0.45 1.07 -6.13
N GLY A 9 -1.33 1.46 -5.21
CA GLY A 9 -2.77 1.29 -5.35
C GLY A 9 -3.40 2.33 -6.27
N PHE A 10 -3.09 3.61 -6.06
CA PHE A 10 -3.77 4.74 -6.68
C PHE A 10 -2.88 5.56 -7.60
N ASN A 11 -3.47 6.13 -8.66
CA ASN A 11 -2.76 7.05 -9.56
C ASN A 11 -2.17 8.28 -8.85
N ARG A 12 -2.77 8.74 -7.76
CA ARG A 12 -2.23 9.85 -6.95
C ARG A 12 -0.92 9.50 -6.24
N GLU A 13 -0.72 8.25 -5.88
CA GLU A 13 0.51 7.77 -5.25
C GLU A 13 1.68 7.80 -6.24
N VAL A 14 1.42 7.52 -7.52
CA VAL A 14 2.42 7.59 -8.59
C VAL A 14 3.12 8.95 -8.61
N ALA A 15 2.36 10.03 -8.47
CA ALA A 15 2.90 11.38 -8.51
C ALA A 15 3.86 11.70 -7.34
N THR A 16 3.84 10.92 -6.25
CA THR A 16 4.73 11.12 -5.11
C THR A 16 6.15 10.61 -5.34
N LEU A 17 6.35 9.75 -6.35
CA LEU A 17 7.61 9.05 -6.64
C LEU A 17 8.20 9.40 -8.02
N CYS A 18 8.10 10.65 -8.47
CA CYS A 18 8.70 11.07 -9.73
C CYS A 18 10.23 11.10 -9.64
N GLN A 19 10.90 10.00 -9.97
CA GLN A 19 12.35 9.82 -9.97
C GLN A 19 12.80 9.12 -11.26
N SER A 20 13.95 9.51 -11.80
CA SER A 20 14.46 9.02 -13.10
C SER A 20 14.81 7.53 -13.14
N ASN A 21 15.07 6.93 -11.98
CA ASN A 21 15.42 5.51 -11.84
C ASN A 21 14.31 4.66 -11.18
N VAL A 22 13.08 5.12 -11.23
CA VAL A 22 11.91 4.43 -10.67
C VAL A 22 10.81 4.35 -11.72
N VAL A 23 10.31 3.14 -11.96
CA VAL A 23 9.13 2.88 -12.80
C VAL A 23 7.96 2.57 -11.87
N VAL A 24 7.01 3.50 -11.77
CA VAL A 24 5.84 3.34 -10.89
C VAL A 24 4.66 2.83 -11.70
N VAL A 25 3.98 1.79 -11.19
CA VAL A 25 2.79 1.18 -11.78
C VAL A 25 1.65 1.15 -10.77
N ALA A 26 0.48 1.65 -11.15
CA ALA A 26 -0.72 1.63 -10.31
C ALA A 26 -1.57 0.39 -10.60
N GLY A 27 -2.06 -0.25 -9.52
CA GLY A 27 -2.91 -1.45 -9.56
C GLY A 27 -4.39 -1.13 -9.75
N GLY A 28 -4.92 -0.18 -9.00
CA GLY A 28 -6.33 0.21 -9.07
C GLY A 28 -7.32 -0.89 -8.68
N GLY A 29 -6.88 -1.93 -7.97
CA GLY A 29 -7.75 -3.07 -7.65
C GLY A 29 -7.87 -4.12 -8.77
N ASP A 30 -7.08 -4.00 -9.84
CA ASP A 30 -6.96 -5.01 -10.91
C ASP A 30 -5.65 -5.80 -10.76
N PRO A 31 -5.65 -6.95 -10.09
CA PRO A 31 -4.43 -7.73 -9.86
C PRO A 31 -3.82 -8.31 -11.15
N VAL A 32 -4.64 -8.64 -12.15
CA VAL A 32 -4.18 -9.19 -13.42
C VAL A 32 -3.46 -8.11 -14.24
N GLY A 33 -4.08 -6.95 -14.36
CA GLY A 33 -3.49 -5.81 -15.05
C GLY A 33 -2.23 -5.28 -14.34
N LEU A 34 -2.23 -5.26 -13.00
CA LEU A 34 -1.06 -4.89 -12.20
C LEU A 34 0.10 -5.84 -12.47
N ARG A 35 -0.15 -7.16 -12.41
CA ARG A 35 0.86 -8.18 -12.70
C ARG A 35 1.49 -7.97 -14.06
N ALA A 36 0.69 -7.83 -15.11
CA ALA A 36 1.20 -7.61 -16.47
C ALA A 36 2.03 -6.32 -16.61
N LYS A 37 1.68 -5.26 -15.89
CA LYS A 37 2.46 -4.00 -15.84
C LYS A 37 3.80 -4.21 -15.13
N ILE A 38 3.81 -4.89 -13.97
CA ILE A 38 5.04 -5.17 -13.20
C ILE A 38 5.96 -6.07 -14.03
N GLU A 39 5.47 -7.14 -14.62
CA GLU A 39 6.25 -8.08 -15.44
C GLU A 39 6.97 -7.38 -16.60
N ARG A 40 6.29 -6.46 -17.29
CA ARG A 40 6.89 -5.64 -18.35
C ARG A 40 7.97 -4.70 -17.81
N ALA A 41 7.69 -4.06 -16.68
CA ALA A 41 8.61 -3.11 -16.07
C ALA A 41 9.81 -3.80 -15.40
N ALA A 42 9.70 -5.08 -15.03
CA ALA A 42 10.73 -5.80 -14.30
C ALA A 42 11.94 -6.21 -15.17
N ALA A 43 11.88 -6.03 -16.48
CA ALA A 43 13.02 -6.30 -17.35
C ALA A 43 14.18 -5.34 -17.05
N GLY A 44 15.30 -5.87 -16.52
CA GLY A 44 16.46 -5.09 -16.11
C GLY A 44 16.28 -4.29 -14.80
N ALA A 45 15.22 -4.57 -14.05
CA ALA A 45 15.02 -3.99 -12.72
C ALA A 45 16.02 -4.57 -11.71
N ARG A 46 16.39 -3.76 -10.70
CA ARG A 46 17.23 -4.18 -9.57
C ARG A 46 16.42 -4.67 -8.36
N GLY A 47 15.14 -4.37 -8.31
CA GLY A 47 14.24 -4.76 -7.24
C GLY A 47 12.82 -4.30 -7.51
N ILE A 48 11.89 -4.85 -6.74
CA ILE A 48 10.47 -4.49 -6.79
C ILE A 48 10.04 -4.03 -5.39
N ALA A 49 9.38 -2.88 -5.31
CA ALA A 49 8.82 -2.37 -4.06
C ALA A 49 7.31 -2.22 -4.15
N SER A 50 6.62 -2.45 -3.04
CA SER A 50 5.24 -2.03 -2.83
C SER A 50 5.24 -0.75 -1.99
N TYR A 51 4.71 0.34 -2.56
CA TYR A 51 4.71 1.67 -1.93
C TYR A 51 3.34 2.31 -2.04
N GLY A 52 2.89 2.96 -0.99
CA GLY A 52 1.61 3.66 -1.02
C GLY A 52 0.94 3.67 0.34
N MET A 53 -0.40 3.68 0.32
CA MET A 53 -1.22 3.63 1.53
C MET A 53 -1.58 2.21 1.92
N CYS A 54 -1.92 2.02 3.21
CA CYS A 54 -2.39 0.74 3.76
C CYS A 54 -3.43 0.97 4.85
N GLY A 55 -4.24 -0.04 5.12
CA GLY A 55 -5.06 -0.14 6.32
C GLY A 55 -4.26 -0.73 7.48
N ALA A 56 -4.45 -0.22 8.69
CA ALA A 56 -3.88 -0.83 9.89
C ALA A 56 -4.67 -2.09 10.28
N LEU A 57 -3.97 -3.14 10.69
CA LEU A 57 -4.53 -4.35 11.30
C LEU A 57 -4.26 -4.41 12.81
N ALA A 58 -3.16 -3.81 13.26
CA ALA A 58 -2.76 -3.76 14.66
C ALA A 58 -3.13 -2.44 15.33
N ASP A 59 -3.46 -2.53 16.62
CA ASP A 59 -3.67 -1.36 17.47
C ASP A 59 -2.37 -0.54 17.63
N GLY A 60 -2.52 0.75 17.89
CA GLY A 60 -1.40 1.66 18.16
C GLY A 60 -0.78 2.29 16.90
N LEU A 61 -1.19 1.90 15.70
CA LEU A 61 -0.85 2.61 14.47
C LEU A 61 -1.79 3.81 14.26
N GLN A 62 -1.18 4.96 13.97
CA GLN A 62 -1.86 6.22 13.72
C GLN A 62 -1.93 6.54 12.22
N LEU A 63 -2.93 7.34 11.82
CA LEU A 63 -3.00 7.84 10.44
C LEU A 63 -1.72 8.62 10.08
N GLY A 64 -1.05 8.21 9.02
CA GLY A 64 0.21 8.80 8.58
C GLY A 64 1.46 8.11 9.12
N ASP A 65 1.33 7.10 10.00
CA ASP A 65 2.46 6.26 10.41
C ASP A 65 2.95 5.39 9.25
N TRP A 66 4.24 5.09 9.27
CA TRP A 66 4.86 4.22 8.29
C TRP A 66 4.97 2.79 8.79
N VAL A 67 4.70 1.86 7.89
CA VAL A 67 4.94 0.42 8.08
C VAL A 67 5.93 -0.02 7.02
N VAL A 68 7.03 -0.62 7.47
CA VAL A 68 8.02 -1.30 6.63
C VAL A 68 7.92 -2.79 6.95
N ALA A 69 7.61 -3.60 5.94
CA ALA A 69 7.41 -5.03 6.18
C ALA A 69 8.73 -5.78 6.31
N ASP A 70 8.75 -6.73 7.24
CA ASP A 70 9.77 -7.77 7.30
C ASP A 70 9.34 -8.99 6.49
N ARG A 71 8.04 -9.27 6.44
CA ARG A 71 7.43 -10.42 5.80
C ARG A 71 6.05 -10.06 5.23
N LEU A 72 5.73 -10.57 4.06
CA LEU A 72 4.42 -10.56 3.44
C LEU A 72 3.72 -11.90 3.70
N VAL A 73 2.46 -11.86 4.12
CA VAL A 73 1.60 -13.02 4.33
C VAL A 73 0.23 -12.81 3.66
N GLY A 74 -0.53 -13.87 3.47
CA GLY A 74 -1.86 -13.84 2.86
C GLY A 74 -1.94 -14.72 1.62
N ALA A 75 -2.07 -14.14 0.43
CA ALA A 75 -2.09 -14.92 -0.82
C ALA A 75 -0.75 -15.61 -1.12
N ILE A 76 0.34 -15.07 -0.62
CA ILE A 76 1.69 -15.65 -0.65
C ILE A 76 2.35 -15.42 0.69
N ASP A 77 3.38 -16.21 0.98
CA ASP A 77 4.26 -16.05 2.13
C ASP A 77 5.67 -15.78 1.60
N LEU A 78 6.20 -14.56 1.88
CA LEU A 78 7.47 -14.10 1.32
C LEU A 78 8.19 -13.19 2.30
N GLU A 79 9.46 -13.48 2.58
CA GLU A 79 10.33 -12.57 3.32
C GLU A 79 10.70 -11.36 2.46
N CYS A 80 10.61 -10.17 3.03
CA CYS A 80 11.14 -8.96 2.41
C CYS A 80 12.67 -8.95 2.52
N ASP A 81 13.34 -8.25 1.60
CA ASP A 81 14.78 -8.08 1.69
C ASP A 81 15.16 -7.33 2.98
N PRO A 82 15.90 -7.97 3.92
CA PRO A 82 16.13 -7.40 5.24
C PRO A 82 17.00 -6.15 5.21
N SER A 83 17.94 -6.07 4.27
CA SER A 83 18.80 -4.90 4.09
C SER A 83 18.02 -3.70 3.55
N TRP A 84 17.14 -3.96 2.59
CA TRP A 84 16.27 -2.91 2.05
C TRP A 84 15.24 -2.43 3.07
N ALA A 85 14.61 -3.36 3.79
CA ALA A 85 13.69 -3.02 4.89
C ALA A 85 14.37 -2.19 5.98
N ALA A 86 15.60 -2.53 6.37
CA ALA A 86 16.39 -1.76 7.33
C ALA A 86 16.73 -0.37 6.80
N ALA A 87 17.15 -0.25 5.53
CA ALA A 87 17.48 1.02 4.90
C ALA A 87 16.25 1.94 4.80
N LEU A 88 15.08 1.40 4.44
CA LEU A 88 13.81 2.14 4.42
C LEU A 88 13.42 2.65 5.81
N ALA A 89 13.47 1.78 6.82
CA ALA A 89 13.14 2.14 8.20
C ALA A 89 14.08 3.23 8.75
N ALA A 90 15.36 3.18 8.42
CA ALA A 90 16.33 4.22 8.81
C ALA A 90 16.02 5.61 8.22
N ARG A 91 15.38 5.65 7.02
CA ARG A 91 14.98 6.91 6.37
C ARG A 91 13.63 7.44 6.85
N LEU A 92 12.85 6.61 7.53
CA LEU A 92 11.49 6.93 8.01
C LEU A 92 11.43 6.83 9.54
N PRO A 93 11.87 7.86 10.28
CA PRO A 93 11.85 7.82 11.74
C PRO A 93 10.46 7.52 12.29
N GLY A 94 10.37 6.55 13.21
CA GLY A 94 9.13 6.08 13.78
C GLY A 94 8.40 5.02 12.94
N ALA A 95 8.95 4.59 11.80
CA ALA A 95 8.37 3.49 11.04
C ALA A 95 8.30 2.20 11.88
N ARG A 96 7.14 1.54 11.86
CA ARG A 96 6.94 0.24 12.51
C ARG A 96 7.37 -0.86 11.56
N ARG A 97 8.12 -1.83 12.07
CA ARG A 97 8.53 -3.02 11.32
C ARG A 97 7.74 -4.23 11.77
N GLY A 98 7.37 -5.12 10.83
CA GLY A 98 6.66 -6.36 11.14
C GLY A 98 5.98 -7.00 9.93
N GLY A 99 5.06 -7.94 10.21
CA GLY A 99 4.29 -8.63 9.19
C GLY A 99 3.34 -7.71 8.41
N PHE A 100 3.13 -8.02 7.15
CA PHE A 100 2.22 -7.30 6.25
C PHE A 100 1.29 -8.28 5.54
N PHE A 101 -0.01 -8.02 5.52
CA PHE A 101 -1.00 -8.89 4.90
C PHE A 101 -1.42 -8.35 3.53
N ALA A 102 -1.52 -9.24 2.53
CA ALA A 102 -2.14 -8.91 1.25
C ALA A 102 -2.69 -10.16 0.56
N ASP A 103 -3.96 -10.14 0.20
CA ASP A 103 -4.64 -11.21 -0.56
C ASP A 103 -5.48 -10.68 -1.73
N GLY A 104 -5.39 -9.38 -2.02
CA GLY A 104 -6.12 -8.71 -3.10
C GLY A 104 -7.53 -8.26 -2.72
N ARG A 105 -8.02 -8.64 -1.53
CA ARG A 105 -9.34 -8.19 -1.05
C ARG A 105 -9.22 -6.85 -0.31
N MET A 106 -10.27 -6.08 -0.37
CA MET A 106 -10.43 -4.93 0.51
C MET A 106 -10.97 -5.42 1.85
N ILE A 107 -10.23 -5.14 2.93
CA ILE A 107 -10.64 -5.47 4.30
C ILE A 107 -11.30 -4.23 4.90
N ASP A 108 -12.63 -4.23 4.98
CA ASP A 108 -13.41 -3.04 5.33
C ASP A 108 -14.02 -3.09 6.73
N THR A 109 -14.08 -4.26 7.39
CA THR A 109 -14.66 -4.41 8.72
C THR A 109 -13.61 -4.44 9.83
N VAL A 110 -13.95 -3.89 10.98
CA VAL A 110 -13.07 -3.89 12.17
C VAL A 110 -12.78 -5.31 12.65
N THR A 111 -13.79 -6.17 12.65
CA THR A 111 -13.66 -7.57 13.10
C THR A 111 -12.65 -8.33 12.25
N GLU A 112 -12.74 -8.20 10.92
CA GLU A 112 -11.83 -8.88 10.01
C GLU A 112 -10.41 -8.33 10.12
N LYS A 113 -10.25 -6.99 10.21
CA LYS A 113 -8.93 -6.36 10.40
C LYS A 113 -8.21 -6.91 11.63
N LEU A 114 -8.89 -6.91 12.78
CA LEU A 114 -8.30 -7.39 14.03
C LEU A 114 -8.00 -8.90 13.98
N ALA A 115 -8.91 -9.69 13.42
CA ALA A 115 -8.71 -11.14 13.26
C ALA A 115 -7.50 -11.46 12.37
N LEU A 116 -7.36 -10.78 11.22
CA LEU A 116 -6.21 -10.97 10.33
C LEU A 116 -4.90 -10.51 10.98
N GLY A 117 -4.93 -9.39 11.71
CA GLY A 117 -3.76 -8.91 12.45
C GLY A 117 -3.28 -9.92 13.48
N GLU A 118 -4.19 -10.49 14.27
CA GLU A 118 -3.87 -11.51 15.28
C GLU A 118 -3.43 -12.83 14.64
N GLN A 119 -4.20 -13.35 13.68
CA GLN A 119 -3.94 -14.64 13.03
C GLN A 119 -2.59 -14.69 12.32
N HIS A 120 -2.18 -13.60 11.68
CA HIS A 120 -0.99 -13.55 10.84
C HIS A 120 0.18 -12.77 11.45
N GLY A 121 -0.01 -12.16 12.63
CA GLY A 121 0.99 -11.25 13.20
C GLY A 121 1.26 -10.03 12.33
N ALA A 122 0.25 -9.61 11.53
CA ALA A 122 0.40 -8.55 10.55
C ALA A 122 0.03 -7.18 11.14
N LEU A 123 0.85 -6.16 10.85
CA LEU A 123 0.62 -4.79 11.29
C LEU A 123 -0.37 -4.04 10.38
N ALA A 124 -0.35 -4.34 9.08
CA ALA A 124 -1.11 -3.60 8.09
C ALA A 124 -1.47 -4.48 6.87
N VAL A 125 -2.35 -3.95 6.01
CA VAL A 125 -2.89 -4.64 4.84
C VAL A 125 -2.97 -3.70 3.64
N ASP A 126 -2.76 -4.25 2.44
CA ASP A 126 -3.08 -3.63 1.15
C ASP A 126 -3.63 -4.67 0.15
N MET A 127 -3.86 -4.23 -1.08
CA MET A 127 -4.43 -5.06 -2.15
C MET A 127 -3.41 -5.39 -3.26
N GLU A 128 -2.19 -4.87 -3.22
CA GLU A 128 -1.22 -4.95 -4.33
C GLU A 128 0.05 -5.71 -3.99
N SER A 129 0.46 -5.73 -2.73
CA SER A 129 1.76 -6.26 -2.31
C SER A 129 1.95 -7.73 -2.67
N HIS A 130 0.90 -8.55 -2.63
CA HIS A 130 0.97 -9.96 -3.02
C HIS A 130 1.33 -10.15 -4.49
N VAL A 131 0.81 -9.29 -5.38
CA VAL A 131 1.13 -9.33 -6.82
C VAL A 131 2.59 -8.92 -7.04
N ALA A 132 3.01 -7.81 -6.40
CA ALA A 132 4.38 -7.31 -6.54
C ALA A 132 5.41 -8.31 -5.98
N GLY A 133 5.11 -8.89 -4.81
CA GLY A 133 5.95 -9.92 -4.19
C GLY A 133 6.05 -11.19 -5.01
N ALA A 134 4.95 -11.66 -5.60
CA ALA A 134 4.96 -12.85 -6.46
C ALA A 134 5.88 -12.66 -7.68
N VAL A 135 5.78 -11.50 -8.36
CA VAL A 135 6.65 -11.22 -9.51
C VAL A 135 8.11 -11.08 -9.08
N ALA A 136 8.37 -10.46 -7.91
CA ALA A 136 9.73 -10.34 -7.38
C ALA A 136 10.35 -11.72 -7.11
N ALA A 137 9.61 -12.62 -6.44
CA ALA A 137 10.06 -13.98 -6.14
C ALA A 137 10.33 -14.79 -7.42
N GLU A 138 9.43 -14.75 -8.40
CA GLU A 138 9.58 -15.44 -9.68
C GLU A 138 10.79 -14.94 -10.48
N ARG A 139 11.18 -13.68 -10.30
CA ARG A 139 12.31 -13.06 -11.00
C ARG A 139 13.62 -13.10 -10.20
N GLY A 140 13.59 -13.60 -8.95
CA GLY A 140 14.74 -13.58 -8.04
C GLY A 140 15.22 -12.16 -7.71
N LEU A 141 14.29 -11.20 -7.68
CA LEU A 141 14.58 -9.79 -7.37
C LEU A 141 14.33 -9.48 -5.89
N PRO A 142 15.16 -8.62 -5.26
CA PRO A 142 14.87 -8.08 -3.95
C PRO A 142 13.47 -7.45 -3.89
N PHE A 143 12.76 -7.69 -2.78
CA PHE A 143 11.41 -7.18 -2.57
C PHE A 143 11.30 -6.41 -1.26
N ALA A 144 10.60 -5.29 -1.27
CA ALA A 144 10.30 -4.51 -0.08
C ALA A 144 8.88 -3.96 -0.08
N ILE A 145 8.31 -3.79 1.11
CA ILE A 145 7.02 -3.12 1.32
C ILE A 145 7.26 -1.94 2.27
N VAL A 146 6.82 -0.76 1.84
CA VAL A 146 6.83 0.46 2.65
C VAL A 146 5.54 1.22 2.40
N ARG A 147 4.67 1.23 3.39
CA ARG A 147 3.32 1.78 3.26
C ARG A 147 2.99 2.74 4.40
N CYS A 148 2.10 3.68 4.13
CA CYS A 148 1.64 4.69 5.08
C CYS A 148 0.19 4.45 5.46
N VAL A 149 -0.12 4.45 6.75
CA VAL A 149 -1.45 4.16 7.28
C VAL A 149 -2.45 5.24 6.88
N SER A 150 -3.51 4.86 6.16
CA SER A 150 -4.63 5.71 5.75
C SER A 150 -5.89 5.52 6.59
N ASP A 151 -6.04 4.35 7.19
CA ASP A 151 -7.17 4.00 8.05
C ASP A 151 -6.74 3.08 9.19
N GLY A 152 -7.28 3.31 10.37
CA GLY A 152 -6.92 2.58 11.58
C GLY A 152 -7.57 1.20 11.67
N ALA A 153 -7.01 0.31 12.50
CA ALA A 153 -7.52 -1.04 12.72
C ALA A 153 -8.98 -1.05 13.26
N ARG A 154 -9.33 -0.04 14.04
CA ARG A 154 -10.69 0.11 14.62
C ARG A 154 -11.59 1.07 13.82
N HIS A 155 -11.24 1.36 12.57
CA HIS A 155 -12.07 2.18 11.68
C HIS A 155 -12.69 1.32 10.58
N LEU A 156 -14.02 1.43 10.48
CA LEU A 156 -14.80 0.86 9.38
C LEU A 156 -14.52 1.68 8.11
N LEU A 157 -14.28 1.03 6.98
CA LEU A 157 -14.29 1.71 5.68
C LEU A 157 -15.74 1.88 5.22
N PRO A 158 -16.20 3.12 4.99
CA PRO A 158 -17.57 3.36 4.56
C PRO A 158 -17.88 2.71 3.21
N HIS A 159 -19.05 2.11 3.07
CA HIS A 159 -19.50 1.53 1.81
C HIS A 159 -19.44 2.51 0.62
N ALA A 160 -19.64 3.81 0.87
CA ALA A 160 -19.48 4.83 -0.17
C ALA A 160 -18.05 4.85 -0.77
N ILE A 161 -17.02 4.54 0.02
CA ILE A 161 -15.64 4.46 -0.46
C ILE A 161 -15.42 3.16 -1.23
N THR A 162 -15.87 2.03 -0.68
CA THR A 162 -15.67 0.72 -1.32
C THR A 162 -16.29 0.65 -2.72
N VAL A 163 -17.50 1.19 -2.90
CA VAL A 163 -18.20 1.20 -4.20
C VAL A 163 -17.71 2.26 -5.17
N SER A 164 -16.94 3.23 -4.72
CA SER A 164 -16.40 4.31 -5.55
C SER A 164 -15.02 4.04 -6.12
N MET A 165 -14.35 2.99 -5.69
CA MET A 165 -13.04 2.62 -6.23
C MET A 165 -13.16 2.01 -7.63
N ARG A 166 -12.38 2.54 -8.57
CA ARG A 166 -12.35 2.07 -9.95
C ARG A 166 -11.14 1.18 -10.21
N PRO A 167 -11.26 0.19 -11.11
CA PRO A 167 -10.14 -0.69 -11.48
C PRO A 167 -8.92 0.04 -12.06
N ASP A 168 -9.10 1.28 -12.55
CA ASP A 168 -8.03 2.13 -13.07
C ASP A 168 -7.31 2.95 -11.98
N GLY A 169 -7.62 2.73 -10.70
CA GLY A 169 -7.08 3.49 -9.56
C GLY A 169 -7.68 4.89 -9.38
N GLY A 170 -8.78 5.16 -10.06
CA GLY A 170 -9.58 6.37 -9.91
C GLY A 170 -10.71 6.23 -8.88
N VAL A 171 -11.46 7.32 -8.68
CA VAL A 171 -12.63 7.35 -7.80
C VAL A 171 -13.86 7.75 -8.61
N ASP A 172 -14.93 6.95 -8.53
CA ASP A 172 -16.23 7.26 -9.10
C ASP A 172 -17.03 8.15 -8.14
N ALA A 173 -17.02 9.46 -8.39
CA ALA A 173 -17.73 10.43 -7.58
C ALA A 173 -19.26 10.23 -7.61
N TRP A 174 -19.81 9.74 -8.71
CA TRP A 174 -21.26 9.46 -8.83
C TRP A 174 -21.67 8.24 -7.99
N ALA A 175 -20.90 7.17 -8.00
CA ALA A 175 -21.13 6.01 -7.15
C ALA A 175 -21.07 6.42 -5.66
N MET A 176 -20.10 7.25 -5.29
CA MET A 176 -19.97 7.81 -3.94
C MET A 176 -21.20 8.63 -3.55
N LEU A 177 -21.62 9.57 -4.39
CA LEU A 177 -22.78 10.43 -4.12
C LEU A 177 -24.08 9.62 -3.99
N ARG A 178 -24.32 8.64 -4.86
CA ARG A 178 -25.49 7.74 -4.77
C ARG A 178 -25.48 6.94 -3.47
N SER A 179 -24.32 6.42 -3.07
CA SER A 179 -24.18 5.68 -1.82
C SER A 179 -24.48 6.57 -0.61
N LEU A 180 -23.99 7.82 -0.60
CA LEU A 180 -24.27 8.79 0.46
C LEU A 180 -25.73 9.21 0.51
N ALA A 181 -26.37 9.43 -0.63
CA ALA A 181 -27.80 9.75 -0.71
C ALA A 181 -28.68 8.62 -0.12
N GLY A 182 -28.32 7.37 -0.40
CA GLY A 182 -29.02 6.20 0.16
C GLY A 182 -28.70 5.90 1.62
N ARG A 183 -27.59 6.40 2.16
CA ARG A 183 -27.09 6.11 3.51
C ARG A 183 -26.43 7.32 4.15
N PRO A 184 -27.17 8.40 4.48
CA PRO A 184 -26.58 9.66 4.96
C PRO A 184 -25.81 9.53 6.29
N ARG A 185 -26.09 8.49 7.08
CA ARG A 185 -25.36 8.21 8.33
C ARG A 185 -23.86 7.93 8.10
N GLN A 186 -23.45 7.57 6.88
CA GLN A 186 -22.02 7.36 6.54
C GLN A 186 -21.22 8.65 6.37
N MET A 187 -21.85 9.84 6.35
CA MET A 187 -21.15 11.09 6.05
C MET A 187 -19.97 11.37 7.00
N ALA A 188 -20.15 11.10 8.30
CA ALA A 188 -19.06 11.28 9.28
C ALA A 188 -17.89 10.32 9.04
N ASP A 189 -18.17 9.08 8.67
CA ASP A 189 -17.14 8.07 8.39
C ASP A 189 -16.43 8.35 7.07
N VAL A 190 -17.15 8.81 6.04
CA VAL A 190 -16.56 9.27 4.77
C VAL A 190 -15.66 10.49 5.01
N ALA A 191 -16.09 11.46 5.80
CA ALA A 191 -15.27 12.63 6.14
C ALA A 191 -14.00 12.21 6.90
N ARG A 192 -14.11 11.26 7.84
CA ARG A 192 -12.96 10.70 8.57
C ARG A 192 -12.00 9.98 7.60
N ALA A 193 -12.51 9.14 6.73
CA ALA A 193 -11.70 8.43 5.74
C ALA A 193 -11.01 9.39 4.76
N ALA A 194 -11.69 10.44 4.30
CA ALA A 194 -11.10 11.49 3.46
C ALA A 194 -9.98 12.24 4.19
N ALA A 195 -10.16 12.55 5.47
CA ALA A 195 -9.11 13.17 6.30
C ALA A 195 -7.91 12.23 6.48
N GLY A 196 -8.16 10.94 6.70
CA GLY A 196 -7.12 9.89 6.77
C GLY A 196 -6.32 9.80 5.48
N PHE A 197 -7.01 9.71 4.35
CA PHE A 197 -6.40 9.72 3.02
C PHE A 197 -5.53 10.97 2.79
N ALA A 198 -6.06 12.15 3.10
CA ALA A 198 -5.29 13.39 2.93
C ALA A 198 -4.06 13.45 3.85
N ARG A 199 -4.15 12.89 5.07
CA ARG A 199 -3.01 12.80 5.99
C ARG A 199 -1.96 11.82 5.47
N ALA A 200 -2.38 10.64 5.01
CA ALA A 200 -1.50 9.64 4.42
C ALA A 200 -0.81 10.17 3.16
N MET A 201 -1.53 10.86 2.26
CA MET A 201 -0.92 11.47 1.08
C MET A 201 0.18 12.47 1.43
N ARG A 202 -0.06 13.36 2.40
CA ARG A 202 0.98 14.28 2.89
C ARG A 202 2.17 13.56 3.52
N ALA A 203 1.94 12.41 4.17
CA ALA A 203 3.02 11.58 4.71
C ALA A 203 3.79 10.89 3.58
N LEU A 204 3.12 10.37 2.55
CA LEU A 204 3.75 9.81 1.35
C LEU A 204 4.67 10.81 0.66
N GLU A 205 4.19 12.05 0.41
CA GLU A 205 5.01 13.11 -0.20
C GLU A 205 6.26 13.45 0.63
N ARG A 206 6.11 13.54 1.96
CA ARG A 206 7.26 13.78 2.85
C ARG A 206 8.21 12.59 2.91
N GLY A 207 7.64 11.37 2.96
CA GLY A 207 8.39 10.13 3.01
C GLY A 207 9.19 9.88 1.75
N ALA A 208 8.61 10.11 0.57
CA ALA A 208 9.30 9.99 -0.71
C ALA A 208 10.58 10.83 -0.76
N ARG A 209 10.51 12.09 -0.27
CA ARG A 209 11.69 12.97 -0.16
C ARG A 209 12.74 12.46 0.82
N ARG A 210 12.33 11.84 1.93
CA ARG A 210 13.25 11.28 2.95
C ARG A 210 13.90 9.99 2.50
N ILE A 211 13.12 9.11 1.88
CA ILE A 211 13.61 7.83 1.34
C ILE A 211 14.67 8.12 0.26
N GLY A 212 14.46 9.15 -0.55
CA GLY A 212 15.40 9.58 -1.58
C GLY A 212 15.38 8.71 -2.83
N PRO A 213 16.34 8.95 -3.73
CA PRO A 213 16.39 8.26 -5.02
C PRO A 213 16.59 6.75 -4.85
N GLY A 214 15.92 5.97 -5.73
CA GLY A 214 16.02 4.51 -5.73
C GLY A 214 15.42 3.83 -4.50
N LEU A 215 14.49 4.47 -3.80
CA LEU A 215 13.80 3.95 -2.61
C LEU A 215 14.76 3.31 -1.60
N ALA A 216 15.94 3.89 -1.39
CA ALA A 216 16.96 3.38 -0.47
C ALA A 216 17.38 1.91 -0.72
N LEU A 217 17.17 1.35 -1.93
CA LEU A 217 17.68 0.01 -2.26
C LEU A 217 19.21 0.02 -2.10
N PRO A 218 19.79 -0.89 -1.31
CA PRO A 218 21.24 -1.04 -1.19
C PRO A 218 21.93 -1.32 -2.53
N ALA A 219 23.21 -1.00 -2.63
CA ALA A 219 24.00 -1.16 -3.84
C ALA A 219 24.22 -2.63 -4.23
#